data_7dbf0bf32672fe969062a14bff663d9e
#
_entry.id   7dbf0bf32672fe969062a14bff663d9e
#
_cell.length_a   1.000
_cell.length_b   1.000
_cell.length_c   1.000
_cell.angle_alpha   90.00
_cell.angle_beta   90.00
_cell.angle_gamma   90.00
#
_symmetry.space_group_name_H-M   'P 1'
#
loop_
_entity.id
_entity.type
_entity.pdbx_description
1 polymer ?
#
loop_
_entity_poly.entity_id
_entity_poly.type
_entity_poly.pdbx_seq_one_letter_code
_entity_poly.pdbx_strand_id
1 'polypeptide(L)'
;GCGAAATAIEKRDLVVQTKMSDSIFLEPVSSQKQIVYVKVRNTTDKDIEIEDQIKRAFELKGFKVVSNPDEAYFMIQANVLQVGKTDATDSDSALKSGFGGGLLGAGVSMATGGSGNNIGIGAAIGAVAGLLADTMVKDIYYSMVTDVEIRQRPAINEKIVQSEENYSDQGTSSTISQNVNTNDVQWKIYRTRVISTANQVNLQFEEAKAELSKGIAKSLSGLL
;
A
#
# COMPACT_ATOMS: atom_id res chain seq x y z
N GLY A 1 -19.27 -32.28 -8.06
CA GLY A 1 -20.15 -31.17 -7.69
C GLY A 1 -20.02 -30.67 -6.26
N CYS A 2 -19.40 -31.41 -5.31
CA CYS A 2 -19.35 -31.00 -3.90
C CYS A 2 -18.36 -29.82 -3.62
N GLY A 3 -17.32 -29.68 -4.42
CA GLY A 3 -16.32 -28.62 -4.21
C GLY A 3 -16.86 -27.21 -4.45
N ALA A 4 -17.64 -26.98 -5.50
CA ALA A 4 -18.20 -25.67 -5.81
C ALA A 4 -19.21 -25.18 -4.75
N ALA A 5 -20.00 -26.09 -4.16
CA ALA A 5 -20.93 -25.76 -3.09
C ALA A 5 -20.20 -25.38 -1.79
N ALA A 6 -19.12 -26.10 -1.45
CA ALA A 6 -18.31 -25.78 -0.27
C ALA A 6 -17.63 -24.41 -0.42
N THR A 7 -17.03 -24.12 -1.58
CA THR A 7 -16.43 -22.80 -1.88
C THR A 7 -17.47 -21.68 -1.82
N ALA A 8 -18.68 -21.89 -2.32
CA ALA A 8 -19.74 -20.90 -2.27
C ALA A 8 -20.20 -20.59 -0.84
N ILE A 9 -20.17 -21.57 0.05
CA ILE A 9 -20.52 -21.37 1.48
C ILE A 9 -19.39 -20.68 2.24
N GLU A 10 -18.14 -21.13 2.04
CA GLU A 10 -16.98 -20.59 2.75
C GLU A 10 -16.60 -19.16 2.35
N LYS A 11 -16.78 -18.81 1.07
CA LYS A 11 -16.37 -17.52 0.50
C LYS A 11 -17.53 -16.59 0.14
N ARG A 12 -18.65 -16.79 0.81
CA ARG A 12 -19.86 -16.00 0.57
C ARG A 12 -19.69 -14.55 0.98
N ASP A 13 -19.00 -14.32 2.10
CA ASP A 13 -18.79 -13.00 2.65
C ASP A 13 -17.47 -12.42 2.15
N LEU A 14 -17.47 -11.10 1.88
CA LEU A 14 -16.28 -10.38 1.47
C LEU A 14 -15.26 -10.31 2.61
N VAL A 15 -14.09 -10.88 2.39
CA VAL A 15 -12.97 -10.84 3.33
C VAL A 15 -11.95 -9.82 2.84
N VAL A 16 -11.70 -8.79 3.64
CA VAL A 16 -10.70 -7.75 3.37
C VAL A 16 -9.62 -7.81 4.43
N GLN A 17 -8.36 -7.86 4.00
CA GLN A 17 -7.18 -7.83 4.87
C GLN A 17 -6.20 -6.77 4.39
N THR A 18 -5.53 -6.10 5.32
CA THR A 18 -4.48 -5.15 5.01
C THR A 18 -3.26 -5.47 5.86
N LYS A 19 -2.09 -5.56 5.20
CA LYS A 19 -0.81 -5.86 5.83
C LYS A 19 0.21 -4.79 5.44
N MET A 20 1.21 -4.58 6.29
CA MET A 20 2.39 -3.74 6.03
C MET A 20 3.65 -4.58 6.00
N SER A 21 4.63 -4.21 5.17
CA SER A 21 5.94 -4.87 5.14
C SER A 21 6.75 -4.61 6.41
N ASP A 22 6.60 -3.40 6.96
CA ASP A 22 7.36 -2.93 8.13
C ASP A 22 6.42 -2.33 9.17
N SER A 23 6.70 -2.60 10.43
CA SER A 23 6.00 -1.93 11.53
C SER A 23 6.54 -0.53 11.71
N ILE A 24 5.66 0.46 11.72
CA ILE A 24 6.01 1.85 11.94
C ILE A 24 5.46 2.29 13.29
N PHE A 25 6.33 2.88 14.12
CA PHE A 25 5.97 3.45 15.40
C PHE A 25 6.24 4.95 15.35
N LEU A 26 5.17 5.72 15.29
CA LEU A 26 5.22 7.19 15.32
C LEU A 26 5.09 7.69 16.74
N GLU A 27 5.75 8.81 17.03
CA GLU A 27 5.66 9.41 18.35
C GLU A 27 4.29 10.08 18.55
N PRO A 28 3.64 9.83 19.68
CA PRO A 28 2.42 10.52 20.04
C PRO A 28 2.63 12.05 20.09
N VAL A 29 1.67 12.78 19.58
CA VAL A 29 1.71 14.24 19.55
C VAL A 29 0.48 14.85 20.23
N SER A 30 0.61 16.08 20.72
CA SER A 30 -0.53 16.84 21.21
C SER A 30 -1.53 17.14 20.09
N SER A 31 -2.79 17.39 20.44
CA SER A 31 -3.84 17.73 19.48
C SER A 31 -3.51 18.92 18.57
N GLN A 32 -2.72 19.87 19.06
CA GLN A 32 -2.26 21.04 18.29
C GLN A 32 -1.28 20.65 17.16
N LYS A 33 -0.62 19.49 17.26
CA LYS A 33 0.29 18.94 16.26
C LYS A 33 -0.34 17.87 15.39
N GLN A 34 -1.61 17.57 15.58
CA GLN A 34 -2.37 16.65 14.72
C GLN A 34 -2.72 17.33 13.38
N ILE A 35 -1.68 17.66 12.63
CA ILE A 35 -1.79 18.33 11.32
C ILE A 35 -1.09 17.44 10.29
N VAL A 36 -1.84 17.01 9.29
CA VAL A 36 -1.35 16.07 8.28
C VAL A 36 -1.52 16.61 6.85
N TYR A 37 -0.48 16.47 6.05
CA TYR A 37 -0.52 16.62 4.60
C TYR A 37 -0.58 15.24 3.97
N VAL A 38 -1.49 15.04 3.02
CA VAL A 38 -1.66 13.77 2.30
C VAL A 38 -1.52 14.00 0.81
N LYS A 39 -0.68 13.22 0.17
CA LYS A 39 -0.53 13.18 -1.29
C LYS A 39 -0.44 11.74 -1.77
N VAL A 40 -1.28 11.40 -2.75
CA VAL A 40 -1.26 10.08 -3.38
C VAL A 40 -0.96 10.21 -4.86
N ARG A 41 -0.11 9.33 -5.35
CA ARG A 41 0.17 9.13 -6.76
C ARG A 41 -0.34 7.75 -7.16
N ASN A 42 -0.90 7.65 -8.34
CA ASN A 42 -1.30 6.40 -8.95
C ASN A 42 -0.43 6.16 -10.19
N THR A 43 0.33 5.07 -10.19
CA THR A 43 1.17 4.66 -11.34
C THR A 43 0.62 3.44 -12.06
N THR A 44 -0.62 3.03 -11.72
CA THR A 44 -1.33 1.93 -12.40
C THR A 44 -2.11 2.45 -13.61
N ASP A 45 -2.60 1.53 -14.43
CA ASP A 45 -3.51 1.81 -15.55
C ASP A 45 -4.99 1.91 -15.13
N LYS A 46 -5.27 1.74 -13.83
CA LYS A 46 -6.62 1.78 -13.26
C LYS A 46 -6.93 3.14 -12.66
N ASP A 47 -8.17 3.54 -12.75
CA ASP A 47 -8.67 4.74 -12.09
C ASP A 47 -8.84 4.49 -10.59
N ILE A 48 -7.87 4.94 -9.81
CA ILE A 48 -7.80 4.75 -8.36
C ILE A 48 -7.68 6.11 -7.67
N GLU A 49 -8.73 6.48 -6.97
CA GLU A 49 -8.81 7.72 -6.18
C GLU A 49 -8.92 7.39 -4.70
N ILE A 50 -7.76 7.20 -4.03
CA ILE A 50 -7.75 6.91 -2.59
C ILE A 50 -7.32 8.11 -1.74
N GLU A 51 -6.82 9.19 -2.33
CA GLU A 51 -6.32 10.36 -1.60
C GLU A 51 -7.40 10.95 -0.68
N ASP A 52 -8.61 11.16 -1.20
CA ASP A 52 -9.71 11.72 -0.43
C ASP A 52 -10.22 10.77 0.66
N GLN A 53 -10.13 9.46 0.43
CA GLN A 53 -10.50 8.49 1.45
C GLN A 53 -9.49 8.52 2.61
N ILE A 54 -8.19 8.63 2.31
CA ILE A 54 -7.13 8.76 3.32
C ILE A 54 -7.31 10.07 4.10
N LYS A 55 -7.55 11.20 3.42
CA LYS A 55 -7.80 12.49 4.05
C LYS A 55 -8.98 12.40 5.03
N ARG A 56 -10.11 11.87 4.57
CA ARG A 56 -11.30 11.67 5.43
C ARG A 56 -11.04 10.75 6.61
N ALA A 57 -10.23 9.70 6.43
CA ALA A 57 -9.89 8.80 7.53
C ALA A 57 -9.07 9.50 8.63
N PHE A 58 -8.19 10.44 8.25
CA PHE A 58 -7.46 11.28 9.20
C PHE A 58 -8.37 12.32 9.88
N GLU A 59 -9.25 12.97 9.13
CA GLU A 59 -10.23 13.93 9.68
C GLU A 59 -11.14 13.27 10.72
N LEU A 60 -11.61 12.05 10.47
CA LEU A 60 -12.40 11.27 11.41
C LEU A 60 -11.66 10.93 12.71
N LYS A 61 -10.34 10.93 12.68
CA LYS A 61 -9.49 10.76 13.87
C LYS A 61 -9.11 12.08 14.57
N GLY A 62 -9.62 13.18 14.09
CA GLY A 62 -9.38 14.51 14.67
C GLY A 62 -8.15 15.23 14.13
N PHE A 63 -7.54 14.74 13.04
CA PHE A 63 -6.44 15.44 12.37
C PHE A 63 -6.96 16.58 11.50
N LYS A 64 -6.25 17.70 11.52
CA LYS A 64 -6.42 18.77 10.55
C LYS A 64 -5.67 18.39 9.28
N VAL A 65 -6.39 18.19 8.17
CA VAL A 65 -5.79 17.95 6.86
C VAL A 65 -5.48 19.30 6.19
N VAL A 66 -4.23 19.48 5.74
CA VAL A 66 -3.77 20.73 5.11
C VAL A 66 -3.32 20.46 3.67
N SER A 67 -3.44 21.51 2.84
CA SER A 67 -3.00 21.47 1.44
C SER A 67 -1.55 21.95 1.28
N ASN A 68 -1.05 22.73 2.23
CA ASN A 68 0.34 23.20 2.25
C ASN A 68 1.19 22.27 3.11
N PRO A 69 2.20 21.58 2.55
CA PRO A 69 3.08 20.69 3.31
C PRO A 69 3.88 21.40 4.40
N ASP A 70 4.15 22.71 4.25
CA ASP A 70 4.93 23.47 5.25
C ASP A 70 4.17 23.63 6.57
N GLU A 71 2.84 23.56 6.55
CA GLU A 71 2.00 23.64 7.76
C GLU A 71 1.88 22.29 8.47
N ALA A 72 2.22 21.19 7.79
CA ALA A 72 2.02 19.85 8.30
C ALA A 72 3.03 19.46 9.37
N TYR A 73 2.57 18.71 10.37
CA TYR A 73 3.44 18.00 11.32
C TYR A 73 3.77 16.59 10.82
N PHE A 74 2.83 15.97 10.11
CA PHE A 74 3.00 14.71 9.42
C PHE A 74 2.76 14.88 7.93
N MET A 75 3.56 14.20 7.12
CA MET A 75 3.32 14.09 5.68
C MET A 75 3.15 12.61 5.31
N ILE A 76 2.06 12.30 4.65
CA ILE A 76 1.78 10.96 4.10
C ILE A 76 1.87 11.06 2.59
N GLN A 77 2.87 10.41 2.02
CA GLN A 77 3.03 10.30 0.57
C GLN A 77 2.90 8.84 0.18
N ALA A 78 1.95 8.54 -0.68
CA ALA A 78 1.66 7.19 -1.12
C ALA A 78 1.77 7.07 -2.64
N ASN A 79 2.15 5.90 -3.12
CA ASN A 79 2.15 5.56 -4.53
C ASN A 79 1.47 4.21 -4.74
N VAL A 80 0.33 4.20 -5.40
CA VAL A 80 -0.33 2.97 -5.81
C VAL A 80 0.46 2.38 -6.96
N LEU A 81 1.06 1.22 -6.73
CA LEU A 81 1.94 0.54 -7.70
C LEU A 81 1.17 -0.47 -8.55
N GLN A 82 0.18 -1.12 -7.94
CA GLN A 82 -0.53 -2.23 -8.56
C GLN A 82 -1.92 -2.37 -7.95
N VAL A 83 -2.91 -2.67 -8.80
CA VAL A 83 -4.25 -3.06 -8.37
C VAL A 83 -4.87 -4.00 -9.40
N GLY A 84 -5.47 -5.10 -8.95
CA GLY A 84 -6.10 -6.06 -9.85
C GLY A 84 -6.26 -7.45 -9.27
N LYS A 85 -6.67 -8.37 -10.12
CA LYS A 85 -6.72 -9.79 -9.76
C LYS A 85 -5.32 -10.31 -9.46
N THR A 86 -5.24 -11.13 -8.43
CA THR A 86 -4.00 -11.74 -7.98
C THR A 86 -4.30 -13.06 -7.25
N ASP A 87 -3.30 -13.64 -6.63
CA ASP A 87 -3.47 -14.70 -5.64
C ASP A 87 -2.79 -14.34 -4.31
N ALA A 88 -3.00 -15.16 -3.30
CA ALA A 88 -2.43 -14.93 -1.98
C ALA A 88 -0.90 -15.00 -1.98
N THR A 89 -0.32 -15.88 -2.81
CA THR A 89 1.13 -16.08 -2.92
C THR A 89 1.82 -14.84 -3.50
N ASP A 90 1.22 -14.27 -4.56
CA ASP A 90 1.74 -13.06 -5.20
C ASP A 90 1.67 -11.85 -4.26
N SER A 91 0.57 -11.72 -3.51
CA SER A 91 0.43 -10.66 -2.51
C SER A 91 1.46 -10.78 -1.39
N ASP A 92 1.71 -11.99 -0.87
CA ASP A 92 2.74 -12.23 0.13
C ASP A 92 4.16 -11.98 -0.40
N SER A 93 4.42 -12.31 -1.66
CA SER A 93 5.70 -12.04 -2.33
C SER A 93 5.94 -10.54 -2.51
N ALA A 94 4.91 -9.79 -2.92
CA ALA A 94 4.98 -8.35 -3.02
C ALA A 94 5.19 -7.68 -1.65
N LEU A 95 4.59 -8.21 -0.58
CA LEU A 95 4.80 -7.72 0.79
C LEU A 95 6.24 -7.94 1.24
N LYS A 96 6.80 -9.14 1.00
CA LYS A 96 8.18 -9.49 1.37
C LYS A 96 9.23 -8.67 0.63
N SER A 97 8.93 -8.19 -0.59
CA SER A 97 9.84 -7.33 -1.33
C SER A 97 10.01 -5.92 -0.71
N GLY A 98 9.10 -5.53 0.18
CA GLY A 98 9.17 -4.27 0.92
C GLY A 98 9.05 -3.01 0.08
N PHE A 99 9.21 -1.86 0.72
CA PHE A 99 9.15 -0.55 0.06
C PHE A 99 10.20 -0.45 -1.06
N GLY A 100 9.77 -0.01 -2.24
CA GLY A 100 10.64 0.15 -3.42
C GLY A 100 11.11 -1.16 -4.07
N GLY A 101 10.80 -2.31 -3.46
CA GLY A 101 11.15 -3.62 -4.02
C GLY A 101 10.34 -3.95 -5.27
N GLY A 102 10.91 -4.79 -6.14
CA GLY A 102 10.25 -5.22 -7.37
C GLY A 102 8.95 -5.99 -7.10
N LEU A 103 7.92 -5.73 -7.89
CA LEU A 103 6.70 -6.53 -7.88
C LEU A 103 6.94 -7.75 -8.77
N LEU A 104 7.46 -8.81 -8.17
CA LEU A 104 7.62 -10.10 -8.83
C LEU A 104 6.32 -10.89 -8.63
N GLY A 105 5.31 -10.55 -9.42
CA GLY A 105 4.06 -11.29 -9.44
C GLY A 105 4.06 -12.32 -10.55
N ALA A 106 3.81 -13.56 -10.25
CA ALA A 106 3.48 -14.60 -11.21
C ALA A 106 2.12 -14.26 -11.85
N GLY A 107 2.14 -13.70 -12.99
CA GLY A 107 0.95 -13.28 -13.76
C GLY A 107 1.38 -12.43 -14.94
N VAL A 108 2.60 -11.94 -14.91
CA VAL A 108 3.25 -11.38 -16.08
C VAL A 108 3.88 -12.53 -16.85
N SER A 109 3.06 -13.34 -17.51
CA SER A 109 3.55 -14.12 -18.62
C SER A 109 4.10 -13.13 -19.63
N MET A 110 5.43 -13.05 -19.69
CA MET A 110 6.16 -12.34 -20.73
C MET A 110 5.79 -12.97 -22.09
N ALA A 111 4.68 -12.53 -22.66
CA ALA A 111 4.43 -12.67 -24.07
C ALA A 111 5.02 -11.44 -24.77
N THR A 112 6.33 -11.28 -24.67
CA THR A 112 7.09 -10.46 -25.62
C THR A 112 8.49 -11.03 -25.70
N GLY A 113 8.73 -11.81 -26.75
CA GLY A 113 10.08 -12.04 -27.24
C GLY A 113 10.72 -10.70 -27.58
N GLY A 114 11.72 -10.29 -26.81
CA GLY A 114 12.45 -9.06 -27.02
C GLY A 114 13.63 -9.00 -26.05
N SER A 115 14.81 -9.34 -26.53
CA SER A 115 16.10 -9.07 -25.89
C SER A 115 16.23 -7.57 -25.62
N GLY A 116 16.51 -7.17 -24.37
CA GLY A 116 16.90 -5.79 -24.10
C GLY A 116 16.67 -5.41 -22.64
N ASN A 117 17.76 -5.02 -21.98
CA ASN A 117 17.84 -4.50 -20.63
C ASN A 117 17.01 -3.22 -20.43
N ASN A 118 15.73 -3.35 -20.13
CA ASN A 118 14.93 -2.30 -19.48
C ASN A 118 13.67 -2.96 -18.92
N ILE A 119 13.75 -3.36 -17.66
CA ILE A 119 12.54 -3.75 -16.91
C ILE A 119 11.82 -2.45 -16.57
N GLY A 120 11.00 -2.00 -17.52
CA GLY A 120 10.03 -0.92 -17.28
C GLY A 120 8.98 -1.42 -16.28
N ILE A 121 8.86 -0.72 -15.18
CA ILE A 121 7.75 -0.86 -14.23
C ILE A 121 6.48 -0.46 -14.99
N GLY A 122 5.73 -1.41 -15.47
CA GLY A 122 4.54 -1.12 -16.30
C GLY A 122 3.96 -2.31 -17.03
N ALA A 123 4.21 -3.53 -16.59
CA ALA A 123 3.61 -4.68 -17.24
C ALA A 123 2.28 -5.06 -16.60
N ALA A 124 1.26 -4.73 -17.34
CA ALA A 124 -0.11 -5.20 -17.35
C ALA A 124 -0.41 -6.44 -16.48
N ILE A 125 -1.12 -6.21 -15.40
CA ILE A 125 -1.95 -7.22 -14.79
C ILE A 125 -3.21 -7.32 -15.64
N GLY A 126 -3.19 -8.16 -16.59
CA GLY A 126 -4.36 -8.34 -17.43
C GLY A 126 -4.17 -9.42 -18.46
N ALA A 127 -4.11 -10.65 -18.05
CA ALA A 127 -4.50 -11.75 -18.91
C ALA A 127 -4.33 -13.09 -18.18
N VAL A 128 -5.16 -13.36 -17.21
CA VAL A 128 -5.61 -14.75 -17.03
C VAL A 128 -7.01 -14.83 -17.62
N ALA A 129 -7.09 -14.44 -18.87
CA ALA A 129 -8.24 -14.77 -19.71
C ALA A 129 -7.87 -16.01 -20.51
N GLY A 130 -8.23 -17.14 -20.00
CA GLY A 130 -8.15 -18.38 -20.76
C GLY A 130 -7.70 -19.53 -19.89
N LEU A 131 -8.64 -20.18 -19.38
CA LEU A 131 -8.78 -21.59 -19.11
C LEU A 131 -9.61 -21.75 -17.85
N LEU A 132 -10.88 -21.91 -18.04
CA LEU A 132 -11.76 -22.87 -17.38
C LEU A 132 -13.19 -22.33 -17.42
N ALA A 133 -13.81 -22.48 -18.57
CA ALA A 133 -15.25 -22.62 -18.66
C ALA A 133 -15.58 -23.95 -17.99
N ASP A 134 -16.03 -23.94 -16.75
CA ASP A 134 -16.95 -24.98 -16.24
C ASP A 134 -17.19 -24.97 -14.72
N THR A 135 -16.96 -23.88 -14.02
CA THR A 135 -17.51 -23.77 -12.67
C THR A 135 -18.23 -22.43 -12.51
N MET A 136 -19.52 -22.48 -12.25
CA MET A 136 -20.37 -21.29 -12.05
C MET A 136 -20.00 -20.50 -10.77
N VAL A 137 -19.03 -20.99 -9.99
CA VAL A 137 -18.58 -20.39 -8.74
C VAL A 137 -17.07 -20.22 -8.81
N LYS A 138 -16.58 -18.97 -8.82
CA LYS A 138 -15.16 -18.64 -8.87
C LYS A 138 -14.76 -17.92 -7.59
N ASP A 139 -13.74 -18.42 -6.91
CA ASP A 139 -13.07 -17.70 -5.83
C ASP A 139 -12.20 -16.61 -6.47
N ILE A 140 -12.55 -15.35 -6.23
CA ILE A 140 -11.90 -14.19 -6.83
C ILE A 140 -11.13 -13.45 -5.76
N TYR A 141 -9.86 -13.20 -6.04
CA TYR A 141 -8.94 -12.50 -5.17
C TYR A 141 -8.38 -11.25 -5.88
N TYR A 142 -8.51 -10.11 -5.24
CA TYR A 142 -7.92 -8.84 -5.68
C TYR A 142 -6.94 -8.32 -4.66
N SER A 143 -5.93 -7.58 -5.13
CA SER A 143 -5.03 -6.83 -4.24
C SER A 143 -4.77 -5.42 -4.75
N MET A 144 -4.40 -4.55 -3.82
CA MET A 144 -3.86 -3.22 -4.08
C MET A 144 -2.54 -3.10 -3.32
N VAL A 145 -1.47 -2.82 -4.05
CA VAL A 145 -0.11 -2.65 -3.53
C VAL A 145 0.25 -1.17 -3.56
N THR A 146 0.61 -0.63 -2.41
CA THR A 146 0.89 0.81 -2.26
C THR A 146 2.16 0.99 -1.44
N ASP A 147 3.14 1.69 -2.00
CA ASP A 147 4.31 2.16 -1.24
C ASP A 147 3.97 3.47 -0.54
N VAL A 148 4.36 3.58 0.72
CA VAL A 148 4.03 4.72 1.58
C VAL A 148 5.29 5.24 2.27
N GLU A 149 5.49 6.54 2.18
CA GLU A 149 6.48 7.29 2.95
C GLU A 149 5.75 8.22 3.92
N ILE A 150 6.12 8.12 5.19
CA ILE A 150 5.59 8.96 6.26
C ILE A 150 6.74 9.80 6.80
N ARG A 151 6.52 11.10 6.90
CA ARG A 151 7.45 12.04 7.51
C ARG A 151 6.83 12.65 8.74
N GLN A 152 7.58 12.68 9.82
CA GLN A 152 7.19 13.31 11.08
C GLN A 152 8.20 14.41 11.45
N ARG A 153 7.73 15.59 11.85
CA ARG A 153 8.61 16.62 12.41
C ARG A 153 9.17 16.14 13.75
N PRO A 154 10.47 16.36 14.01
CA PRO A 154 11.05 16.01 15.30
C PRO A 154 10.52 16.92 16.41
N ALA A 155 10.61 16.47 17.66
CA ALA A 155 10.39 17.34 18.80
C ALA A 155 11.46 18.46 18.83
N ILE A 156 11.09 19.64 19.37
CA ILE A 156 11.86 20.91 19.27
C ILE A 156 13.33 20.81 19.74
N ASN A 157 13.74 19.78 20.50
CA ASN A 157 15.08 19.61 21.04
C ASN A 157 15.79 18.34 20.59
N GLU A 158 15.30 17.66 19.59
CA GLU A 158 15.86 16.39 19.14
C GLU A 158 16.85 16.61 17.99
N LYS A 159 18.14 16.39 18.26
CA LYS A 159 19.14 16.29 17.19
C LYS A 159 18.98 14.95 16.51
N ILE A 160 18.58 14.96 15.25
CA ILE A 160 18.58 13.72 14.44
C ILE A 160 20.02 13.36 14.13
N VAL A 161 20.51 12.31 14.76
CA VAL A 161 21.79 11.70 14.41
C VAL A 161 21.55 10.79 13.23
N GLN A 162 22.22 11.07 12.12
CA GLN A 162 22.18 10.24 10.92
C GLN A 162 22.94 8.94 11.21
N SER A 163 22.23 7.85 11.43
CA SER A 163 22.84 6.51 11.41
C SER A 163 22.37 5.81 10.13
N GLU A 164 23.24 5.74 9.15
CA GLU A 164 23.11 4.77 8.07
C GLU A 164 23.46 3.39 8.64
N GLU A 165 22.48 2.69 9.16
CA GLU A 165 22.63 1.25 9.41
C GLU A 165 22.17 0.51 8.16
N ASN A 166 23.12 0.10 7.33
CA ASN A 166 22.94 -0.91 6.31
C ASN A 166 22.70 -2.27 7.01
N TYR A 167 21.47 -2.60 7.31
CA TYR A 167 21.12 -3.96 7.70
C TYR A 167 20.67 -4.75 6.47
N SER A 168 21.60 -5.51 5.93
CA SER A 168 21.33 -6.74 5.22
C SER A 168 21.11 -7.82 6.27
N ASP A 169 19.92 -8.34 6.29
CA ASP A 169 19.40 -9.55 6.94
C ASP A 169 18.38 -9.34 8.06
N GLN A 170 17.19 -9.93 7.77
CA GLN A 170 16.16 -10.38 8.71
C GLN A 170 15.39 -9.33 9.53
N GLY A 171 14.23 -8.90 8.97
CA GLY A 171 13.05 -8.69 9.81
C GLY A 171 13.09 -7.54 10.80
N THR A 172 13.65 -6.40 10.45
CA THR A 172 13.67 -5.23 11.32
C THR A 172 13.10 -4.01 10.62
N SER A 173 12.26 -3.26 11.34
CA SER A 173 11.74 -1.97 10.93
C SER A 173 12.88 -1.03 10.51
N SER A 174 12.98 -0.70 9.23
CA SER A 174 13.97 0.25 8.74
C SER A 174 13.48 1.70 8.98
N THR A 175 13.95 2.31 10.05
CA THR A 175 13.83 3.75 10.25
C THR A 175 15.00 4.40 9.50
N ILE A 176 14.73 4.99 8.34
CA ILE A 176 15.74 5.76 7.61
C ILE A 176 15.59 7.21 8.01
N SER A 177 16.50 7.71 8.83
CA SER A 177 16.62 9.15 9.12
C SER A 177 17.43 9.80 8.01
N GLN A 178 16.79 10.40 7.02
CA GLN A 178 17.47 11.23 6.02
C GLN A 178 17.35 12.72 6.38
N ASN A 179 18.51 13.39 6.48
CA ASN A 179 18.58 14.85 6.47
C ASN A 179 18.30 15.35 5.05
N VAL A 180 17.07 15.74 4.75
CA VAL A 180 16.79 16.52 3.55
C VAL A 180 16.88 17.98 3.94
N ASN A 181 18.01 18.59 3.62
CA ASN A 181 18.27 20.01 3.87
C ASN A 181 17.48 20.84 2.85
N THR A 182 16.25 21.15 3.16
CA THR A 182 15.50 22.21 2.51
C THR A 182 14.93 23.09 3.61
N ASN A 183 15.60 24.21 3.88
CA ASN A 183 15.22 25.21 4.89
C ASN A 183 15.19 24.72 6.36
N ASP A 184 16.27 24.12 6.85
CA ASP A 184 16.49 23.76 8.26
C ASP A 184 15.42 22.85 8.93
N VAL A 185 14.53 22.26 8.18
CA VAL A 185 13.54 21.32 8.70
C VAL A 185 14.04 19.89 8.55
N GLN A 186 14.41 19.29 9.68
CA GLN A 186 14.73 17.86 9.73
C GLN A 186 13.43 17.06 9.85
N TRP A 187 13.31 15.96 9.13
CA TRP A 187 12.17 15.04 9.16
C TRP A 187 12.62 13.66 9.57
N LYS A 188 11.86 13.01 10.45
CA LYS A 188 11.94 11.56 10.65
C LYS A 188 11.17 10.91 9.51
N ILE A 189 11.82 10.02 8.76
CA ILE A 189 11.25 9.38 7.56
C ILE A 189 11.06 7.89 7.81
N TYR A 190 9.85 7.40 7.55
CA TYR A 190 9.47 6.01 7.65
C TYR A 190 8.93 5.54 6.30
N ARG A 191 9.27 4.33 5.89
CA ARG A 191 8.85 3.76 4.63
C ARG A 191 8.28 2.37 4.85
N THR A 192 7.19 2.05 4.19
CA THR A 192 6.56 0.73 4.24
C THR A 192 5.81 0.45 2.96
N ARG A 193 5.60 -0.82 2.66
CA ARG A 193 4.66 -1.26 1.63
C ARG A 193 3.38 -1.73 2.31
N VAL A 194 2.25 -1.22 1.84
CA VAL A 194 0.92 -1.61 2.32
C VAL A 194 0.23 -2.41 1.23
N ILE A 195 -0.27 -3.57 1.58
CA ILE A 195 -1.07 -4.41 0.68
C ILE A 195 -2.44 -4.63 1.30
N SER A 196 -3.46 -4.23 0.58
CA SER A 196 -4.85 -4.58 0.88
C SER A 196 -5.31 -5.67 -0.07
N THR A 197 -5.99 -6.67 0.46
CA THR A 197 -6.53 -7.81 -0.31
C THR A 197 -8.01 -7.96 -0.06
N ALA A 198 -8.75 -8.35 -1.08
CA ALA A 198 -10.18 -8.62 -1.02
C ALA A 198 -10.48 -9.95 -1.71
N ASN A 199 -11.22 -10.80 -1.03
CA ASN A 199 -11.57 -12.13 -1.52
C ASN A 199 -13.04 -12.43 -1.30
N GLN A 200 -13.73 -12.85 -2.34
CA GLN A 200 -15.11 -13.32 -2.32
C GLN A 200 -15.43 -14.12 -3.56
N VAL A 201 -16.43 -14.97 -3.48
CA VAL A 201 -17.00 -15.66 -4.63
C VAL A 201 -17.60 -14.64 -5.61
N ASN A 202 -17.19 -14.73 -6.88
CA ASN A 202 -17.65 -13.86 -7.98
C ASN A 202 -17.45 -12.34 -7.73
N LEU A 203 -16.46 -11.96 -6.92
CA LEU A 203 -16.14 -10.56 -6.59
C LEU A 203 -15.89 -9.74 -7.87
N GLN A 204 -16.53 -8.59 -7.98
CA GLN A 204 -16.34 -7.64 -9.07
C GLN A 204 -15.24 -6.63 -8.73
N PHE A 205 -14.54 -6.11 -9.75
CA PHE A 205 -13.42 -5.20 -9.54
C PHE A 205 -13.83 -3.90 -8.83
N GLU A 206 -14.95 -3.29 -9.21
CA GLU A 206 -15.40 -2.02 -8.61
C GLU A 206 -15.76 -2.16 -7.12
N GLU A 207 -16.33 -3.30 -6.73
CA GLU A 207 -16.60 -3.63 -5.34
C GLU A 207 -15.29 -3.84 -4.57
N ALA A 208 -14.38 -4.65 -5.13
CA ALA A 208 -13.07 -4.89 -4.55
C ALA A 208 -12.28 -3.58 -4.40
N LYS A 209 -12.24 -2.72 -5.44
CA LYS A 209 -11.54 -1.44 -5.45
C LYS A 209 -11.95 -0.55 -4.28
N ALA A 210 -13.24 -0.42 -4.02
CA ALA A 210 -13.75 0.38 -2.93
C ALA A 210 -13.26 -0.12 -1.55
N GLU A 211 -13.33 -1.42 -1.31
CA GLU A 211 -12.93 -2.01 -0.04
C GLU A 211 -11.39 -2.08 0.13
N LEU A 212 -10.64 -2.30 -0.95
CA LEU A 212 -9.17 -2.22 -0.94
C LEU A 212 -8.70 -0.81 -0.56
N SER A 213 -9.29 0.20 -1.18
CA SER A 213 -8.98 1.62 -0.90
C SER A 213 -9.29 1.99 0.56
N LYS A 214 -10.44 1.53 1.07
CA LYS A 214 -10.84 1.71 2.47
C LYS A 214 -9.88 1.01 3.44
N GLY A 215 -9.41 -0.20 3.09
CA GLY A 215 -8.41 -0.93 3.85
C GLY A 215 -7.10 -0.15 3.98
N ILE A 216 -6.58 0.40 2.86
CA ILE A 216 -5.38 1.25 2.86
C ILE A 216 -5.60 2.50 3.74
N ALA A 217 -6.70 3.23 3.53
CA ALA A 217 -6.99 4.46 4.29
C ALA A 217 -7.09 4.20 5.81
N LYS A 218 -7.78 3.13 6.21
CA LYS A 218 -7.90 2.71 7.61
C LYS A 218 -6.54 2.33 8.20
N SER A 219 -5.73 1.61 7.44
CA SER A 219 -4.40 1.17 7.88
C SER A 219 -3.47 2.37 8.09
N LEU A 220 -3.42 3.32 7.16
CA LEU A 220 -2.58 4.52 7.26
C LEU A 220 -3.03 5.44 8.39
N SER A 221 -4.33 5.70 8.51
CA SER A 221 -4.83 6.52 9.62
C SER A 221 -4.66 5.82 10.97
N GLY A 222 -4.50 4.50 11.00
CA GLY A 222 -4.24 3.72 12.21
C GLY A 222 -2.83 3.85 12.77
N LEU A 223 -1.89 4.41 11.99
CA LEU A 223 -0.51 4.62 12.42
C LEU A 223 -0.34 5.86 13.33
N LEU A 224 -1.27 6.80 13.25
CA LEU A 224 -1.36 8.06 14.00
C LEU A 224 -2.59 8.05 14.93
#